data_1ed73c0725d865e1897425ce788f994a
#
_entry.id   1ed73c0725d865e1897425ce788f994a
#
_cell.length_a   1.000
_cell.length_b   1.000
_cell.length_c   1.000
_cell.angle_alpha   90.00
_cell.angle_beta   90.00
_cell.angle_gamma   90.00
#
_symmetry.space_group_name_H-M   'P 1'
#
loop_
_entity.id
_entity.type
_entity.pdbx_description
1 polymer ?
#
loop_
_entity_poly.entity_id
_entity_poly.type
_entity_poly.pdbx_seq_one_letter_code
_entity_poly.pdbx_strand_id
1 'polypeptide(L)'
;MTHDASGWTGPQFLVVTTNDVPGHRIDQVFGEVFGLTVRSRNAFSQMGAGLKSMFGGELKGMTKALVDSRNEVMGRMIGEAQSRGANAIVAMRFDTSEMGDVWTEICAYGTAVRISPAQ
;
A
#
# COMPACT_ATOMS: atom_id res chain seq x y z
N MET A 1 0.93 -27.38 -0.66
CA MET A 1 0.41 -26.38 -1.57
C MET A 1 1.45 -26.00 -2.59
N THR A 2 1.07 -25.95 -3.81
CA THR A 2 1.97 -25.64 -4.90
C THR A 2 1.79 -24.18 -5.29
N HIS A 3 2.88 -23.46 -5.34
CA HIS A 3 2.85 -22.12 -5.88
C HIS A 3 2.87 -22.20 -7.39
N ASP A 4 2.01 -21.47 -8.04
CA ASP A 4 2.08 -21.33 -9.48
C ASP A 4 3.22 -20.38 -9.85
N ALA A 5 3.40 -20.14 -11.12
CA ALA A 5 4.48 -19.28 -11.60
C ALA A 5 4.36 -17.84 -11.10
N SER A 6 3.19 -17.41 -10.73
CA SER A 6 3.00 -16.07 -10.18
C SER A 6 3.25 -16.03 -8.67
N GLY A 7 3.39 -17.20 -8.03
CA GLY A 7 3.48 -17.27 -6.59
C GLY A 7 2.16 -17.05 -5.85
N TRP A 8 1.07 -16.87 -6.58
CA TRP A 8 -0.21 -16.59 -5.97
C TRP A 8 -1.07 -17.85 -5.94
N THR A 9 -1.50 -18.25 -4.76
CA THR A 9 -2.15 -19.54 -4.57
C THR A 9 -3.47 -19.38 -3.82
N GLY A 10 -4.50 -18.88 -4.45
CA GLY A 10 -5.82 -18.93 -3.87
C GLY A 10 -6.21 -17.68 -3.14
N PRO A 11 -6.59 -17.72 -1.84
CA PRO A 11 -7.29 -16.59 -1.23
C PRO A 11 -6.41 -15.40 -0.90
N GLN A 12 -5.11 -15.46 -1.18
CA GLN A 12 -4.23 -14.33 -0.94
C GLN A 12 -4.66 -13.12 -1.76
N PHE A 13 -4.66 -11.98 -1.11
CA PHE A 13 -4.98 -10.74 -1.79
C PHE A 13 -3.73 -10.24 -2.53
N LEU A 14 -3.89 -9.93 -3.80
CA LEU A 14 -2.78 -9.48 -4.64
C LEU A 14 -2.86 -7.99 -4.89
N VAL A 15 -1.74 -7.30 -4.66
CA VAL A 15 -1.62 -5.86 -4.97
C VAL A 15 -0.48 -5.70 -5.95
N VAL A 16 -0.75 -5.06 -7.08
CA VAL A 16 0.27 -4.80 -8.10
C VAL A 16 0.22 -3.35 -8.55
N THR A 17 1.34 -2.87 -9.03
CA THR A 17 1.44 -1.52 -9.60
C THR A 17 1.19 -1.52 -11.10
N THR A 18 1.13 -2.69 -11.72
CA THR A 18 0.80 -2.84 -13.14
C THR A 18 -0.69 -2.65 -13.36
N ASN A 19 -1.07 -2.39 -14.61
CA ASN A 19 -2.47 -2.19 -14.96
C ASN A 19 -3.24 -3.50 -15.08
N ASP A 20 -2.53 -4.59 -15.23
CA ASP A 20 -3.13 -5.93 -15.32
C ASP A 20 -2.26 -6.92 -14.56
N VAL A 21 -2.71 -8.16 -14.50
CA VAL A 21 -2.01 -9.25 -13.85
C VAL A 21 -1.75 -10.32 -14.91
N PRO A 22 -0.50 -10.48 -15.36
CA PRO A 22 -0.18 -11.50 -16.37
C PRO A 22 -0.65 -12.88 -15.93
N GLY A 23 -1.21 -13.63 -16.87
CA GLY A 23 -1.75 -14.96 -16.61
C GLY A 23 -3.11 -14.94 -15.94
N HIS A 24 -3.70 -13.77 -15.77
CA HIS A 24 -5.01 -13.61 -15.14
C HIS A 24 -5.90 -12.72 -15.98
N ARG A 25 -7.17 -12.90 -15.79
CA ARG A 25 -8.21 -12.10 -16.42
C ARG A 25 -8.88 -11.25 -15.37
N ILE A 26 -9.14 -9.99 -15.69
CA ILE A 26 -9.95 -9.12 -14.83
C ILE A 26 -11.39 -9.38 -15.20
N ASP A 27 -12.13 -9.98 -14.27
CA ASP A 27 -13.54 -10.33 -14.48
C ASP A 27 -14.46 -9.22 -14.11
N GLN A 28 -14.07 -8.40 -13.13
CA GLN A 28 -14.92 -7.34 -12.62
C GLN A 28 -14.04 -6.21 -12.07
N VAL A 29 -14.45 -4.99 -12.31
CA VAL A 29 -13.80 -3.79 -11.78
C VAL A 29 -14.75 -3.16 -10.77
N PHE A 30 -14.30 -2.99 -9.53
CA PHE A 30 -15.09 -2.38 -8.47
C PHE A 30 -14.84 -0.88 -8.35
N GLY A 31 -13.78 -0.39 -8.97
CA GLY A 31 -13.44 1.01 -8.94
C GLY A 31 -12.31 1.33 -7.98
N GLU A 32 -12.13 2.61 -7.75
CA GLU A 32 -11.03 3.10 -6.93
C GLU A 32 -11.22 2.75 -5.46
N VAL A 33 -10.13 2.33 -4.83
CA VAL A 33 -10.05 2.16 -3.39
C VAL A 33 -8.82 2.90 -2.90
N PHE A 34 -8.85 3.32 -1.64
CA PHE A 34 -7.69 3.97 -1.04
C PHE A 34 -7.63 3.69 0.45
N GLY A 35 -6.43 3.84 1.00
CA GLY A 35 -6.20 3.87 2.43
C GLY A 35 -5.45 5.14 2.75
N LEU A 36 -5.82 5.78 3.85
CA LEU A 36 -5.34 7.12 4.16
C LEU A 36 -4.98 7.20 5.64
N THR A 37 -3.87 7.88 5.93
CA THR A 37 -3.54 8.28 7.29
C THR A 37 -2.96 9.69 7.27
N VAL A 38 -3.18 10.41 8.36
CA VAL A 38 -2.63 11.76 8.54
C VAL A 38 -1.78 11.71 9.80
N ARG A 39 -0.54 12.15 9.69
CA ARG A 39 0.41 12.17 10.79
C ARG A 39 0.87 13.60 11.03
N SER A 40 1.11 13.95 12.28
CA SER A 40 1.78 15.20 12.58
C SER A 40 3.24 15.10 12.18
N ARG A 41 3.82 16.19 11.73
CA ARG A 41 5.24 16.21 11.39
C ARG A 41 6.10 15.94 12.62
N ASN A 42 5.62 16.34 13.80
CA ASN A 42 6.33 16.07 15.04
C ASN A 42 6.48 14.58 15.33
N ALA A 43 5.51 13.77 14.92
CA ALA A 43 5.61 12.33 15.12
C ALA A 43 6.83 11.76 14.42
N PHE A 44 7.07 12.20 13.18
CA PHE A 44 8.25 11.75 12.44
C PHE A 44 9.53 12.37 13.00
N SER A 45 9.49 13.64 13.37
CA SER A 45 10.65 14.32 13.95
C SER A 45 11.09 13.67 15.24
N GLN A 46 10.16 13.33 16.12
CA GLN A 46 10.48 12.70 17.39
C GLN A 46 11.10 11.32 17.19
N MET A 47 10.59 10.56 16.24
CA MET A 47 11.16 9.25 15.94
C MET A 47 12.58 9.37 15.37
N GLY A 48 12.82 10.40 14.57
CA GLY A 48 14.15 10.65 14.02
C GLY A 48 15.11 11.23 15.05
N ALA A 49 14.63 12.05 15.99
CA ALA A 49 15.47 12.76 16.93
C ALA A 49 16.24 11.83 17.87
N GLY A 50 15.73 10.65 18.14
CA GLY A 50 16.43 9.68 18.97
C GLY A 50 17.61 9.02 18.26
N LEU A 51 17.84 9.32 16.99
CA LEU A 51 18.84 8.64 16.19
C LEU A 51 19.95 9.60 15.76
N LYS A 52 20.46 10.37 16.71
CA LYS A 52 21.48 11.36 16.40
C LYS A 52 22.80 10.79 15.91
N SER A 53 23.02 9.51 16.14
CA SER A 53 24.26 8.85 15.77
C SER A 53 24.17 8.09 14.45
N MET A 54 23.27 8.48 13.57
CA MET A 54 23.14 7.78 12.31
C MET A 54 24.34 8.00 11.42
N PHE A 55 24.60 7.01 10.59
CA PHE A 55 25.67 7.03 9.61
C PHE A 55 25.11 6.88 8.22
N GLY A 56 25.83 7.41 7.23
CA GLY A 56 25.46 7.26 5.84
C GLY A 56 24.25 8.08 5.41
N GLY A 57 23.81 9.01 6.23
CA GLY A 57 22.73 9.90 5.89
C GLY A 57 21.33 9.31 6.00
N GLU A 58 21.21 8.09 6.48
CA GLU A 58 19.90 7.48 6.67
C GLU A 58 19.35 7.73 8.07
N LEU A 59 18.10 8.15 8.12
CA LEU A 59 17.37 8.33 9.38
C LEU A 59 16.54 7.08 9.64
N LYS A 60 17.11 6.10 10.31
CA LYS A 60 16.49 4.78 10.48
C LYS A 60 15.13 4.84 11.17
N GLY A 61 14.99 5.71 12.19
CA GLY A 61 13.71 5.86 12.85
C GLY A 61 12.63 6.43 11.94
N MET A 62 13.00 7.38 11.10
CA MET A 62 12.05 7.94 10.14
C MET A 62 11.72 6.95 9.04
N THR A 63 12.73 6.18 8.58
CA THR A 63 12.48 5.11 7.61
C THR A 63 11.47 4.12 8.15
N LYS A 64 11.66 3.69 9.39
CA LYS A 64 10.72 2.76 10.02
C LYS A 64 9.32 3.36 10.13
N ALA A 65 9.22 4.61 10.53
CA ALA A 65 7.93 5.29 10.65
C ALA A 65 7.22 5.38 9.31
N LEU A 66 7.94 5.66 8.24
CA LEU A 66 7.36 5.74 6.90
C LEU A 66 6.91 4.36 6.41
N VAL A 67 7.70 3.33 6.66
CA VAL A 67 7.32 1.96 6.29
C VAL A 67 6.08 1.54 7.05
N ASP A 68 6.02 1.81 8.36
CA ASP A 68 4.86 1.47 9.17
C ASP A 68 3.61 2.21 8.67
N SER A 69 3.74 3.48 8.32
CA SER A 69 2.62 4.26 7.80
C SER A 69 2.16 3.75 6.44
N ARG A 70 3.08 3.35 5.57
CA ARG A 70 2.73 2.76 4.27
C ARG A 70 2.00 1.44 4.45
N ASN A 71 2.48 0.61 5.38
CA ASN A 71 1.82 -0.66 5.65
C ASN A 71 0.42 -0.45 6.22
N GLU A 72 0.25 0.56 7.06
CA GLU A 72 -1.06 0.88 7.61
C GLU A 72 -2.05 1.29 6.51
N VAL A 73 -1.65 2.21 5.63
CA VAL A 73 -2.56 2.66 4.57
C VAL A 73 -2.81 1.55 3.55
N MET A 74 -1.81 0.71 3.30
CA MET A 74 -1.98 -0.46 2.45
C MET A 74 -3.04 -1.40 3.01
N GLY A 75 -2.98 -1.68 4.32
CA GLY A 75 -3.96 -2.53 4.99
C GLY A 75 -5.37 -1.95 4.92
N ARG A 76 -5.51 -0.64 5.07
CA ARG A 76 -6.81 0.03 4.95
C ARG A 76 -7.36 -0.07 3.53
N MET A 77 -6.52 0.14 2.53
CA MET A 77 -6.90 0.02 1.13
C MET A 77 -7.37 -1.40 0.80
N ILE A 78 -6.61 -2.40 1.24
CA ILE A 78 -6.92 -3.81 1.01
C ILE A 78 -8.25 -4.15 1.69
N GLY A 79 -8.47 -3.69 2.93
CA GLY A 79 -9.72 -3.94 3.64
C GLY A 79 -10.92 -3.36 2.90
N GLU A 80 -10.78 -2.16 2.35
CA GLU A 80 -11.83 -1.56 1.54
C GLU A 80 -12.13 -2.41 0.30
N ALA A 81 -11.09 -2.86 -0.40
CA ALA A 81 -11.26 -3.69 -1.58
C ALA A 81 -11.93 -5.03 -1.23
N GLN A 82 -11.49 -5.66 -0.16
CA GLN A 82 -12.07 -6.92 0.29
C GLN A 82 -13.55 -6.77 0.63
N SER A 83 -13.94 -5.66 1.23
CA SER A 83 -15.34 -5.40 1.57
C SER A 83 -16.23 -5.29 0.34
N ARG A 84 -15.66 -5.01 -0.81
CA ARG A 84 -16.40 -4.94 -2.08
C ARG A 84 -16.38 -6.24 -2.85
N GLY A 85 -15.69 -7.26 -2.35
CA GLY A 85 -15.59 -8.56 -3.01
C GLY A 85 -14.40 -8.70 -3.96
N ALA A 86 -13.47 -7.76 -3.93
CA ALA A 86 -12.27 -7.84 -4.75
C ALA A 86 -11.29 -8.86 -4.19
N ASN A 87 -10.45 -9.41 -5.07
CA ASN A 87 -9.34 -10.26 -4.67
C ASN A 87 -7.99 -9.69 -5.15
N ALA A 88 -8.01 -8.53 -5.76
CA ALA A 88 -6.77 -7.87 -6.18
C ALA A 88 -6.97 -6.37 -6.30
N ILE A 89 -5.85 -5.65 -6.25
CA ILE A 89 -5.78 -4.23 -6.57
C ILE A 89 -4.72 -4.06 -7.64
N VAL A 90 -5.06 -3.41 -8.74
CA VAL A 90 -4.13 -3.10 -9.82
C VAL A 90 -3.85 -1.61 -9.85
N ALA A 91 -2.77 -1.22 -10.52
CA ALA A 91 -2.36 0.17 -10.71
C ALA A 91 -2.21 0.91 -9.37
N MET A 92 -1.65 0.25 -8.38
CA MET A 92 -1.50 0.82 -7.05
C MET A 92 -0.38 1.86 -7.01
N ARG A 93 -0.64 2.95 -6.29
CA ARG A 93 0.32 4.05 -6.09
C ARG A 93 0.24 4.52 -4.65
N PHE A 94 1.33 5.10 -4.20
CA PHE A 94 1.36 5.91 -2.99
C PHE A 94 1.40 7.38 -3.37
N ASP A 95 0.80 8.20 -2.53
CA ASP A 95 0.87 9.64 -2.64
C ASP A 95 1.05 10.22 -1.26
N THR A 96 1.86 11.28 -1.16
CA THR A 96 2.14 11.93 0.11
C THR A 96 1.96 13.43 -0.10
N SER A 97 1.15 14.04 0.76
CA SER A 97 0.85 15.46 0.66
C SER A 97 1.10 16.13 2.00
N GLU A 98 1.70 17.32 1.96
CA GLU A 98 1.84 18.14 3.15
C GLU A 98 0.60 19.01 3.31
N MET A 99 0.04 18.99 4.51
CA MET A 99 -1.16 19.76 4.85
C MET A 99 -0.74 20.87 5.82
N GLY A 100 -0.26 21.97 5.25
CA GLY A 100 0.34 23.04 6.03
C GLY A 100 1.68 22.62 6.58
N ASP A 101 2.10 23.27 7.67
CA ASP A 101 3.41 23.02 8.26
C ASP A 101 3.41 21.89 9.29
N VAL A 102 2.24 21.36 9.63
CA VAL A 102 2.06 20.50 10.81
C VAL A 102 1.71 19.06 10.45
N TRP A 103 1.03 18.85 9.34
CA TRP A 103 0.44 17.55 9.01
C TRP A 103 1.01 17.01 7.70
N THR A 104 1.12 15.69 7.64
CA THR A 104 1.47 14.97 6.41
C THR A 104 0.42 13.90 6.18
N GLU A 105 -0.13 13.88 4.97
CA GLU A 105 -1.05 12.84 4.52
C GLU A 105 -0.28 11.78 3.77
N ILE A 106 -0.57 10.52 4.06
CA ILE A 106 -0.02 9.39 3.33
C ILE A 106 -1.20 8.58 2.82
N CYS A 107 -1.22 8.32 1.52
CA CYS A 107 -2.33 7.65 0.87
C CYS A 107 -1.82 6.54 -0.04
N ALA A 108 -2.44 5.37 0.04
CA ALA A 108 -2.30 4.32 -0.96
C ALA A 108 -3.60 4.23 -1.73
N TYR A 109 -3.55 4.12 -3.04
CA TYR A 109 -4.76 4.00 -3.86
C TYR A 109 -4.51 3.10 -5.05
N GLY A 110 -5.60 2.61 -5.63
CA GLY A 110 -5.55 1.74 -6.78
C GLY A 110 -6.95 1.35 -7.20
N THR A 111 -7.05 0.40 -8.12
CA THR A 111 -8.32 -0.08 -8.62
C THR A 111 -8.57 -1.49 -8.09
N ALA A 112 -9.66 -1.64 -7.36
CA ALA A 112 -10.08 -2.94 -6.84
C ALA A 112 -10.73 -3.76 -7.96
N VAL A 113 -10.30 -5.00 -8.12
CA VAL A 113 -10.76 -5.87 -9.19
C VAL A 113 -10.98 -7.29 -8.68
N ARG A 114 -11.74 -8.06 -9.44
CA ARG A 114 -11.82 -9.50 -9.29
C ARG A 114 -11.09 -10.15 -10.44
N ILE A 115 -10.10 -10.97 -10.13
CA ILE A 115 -9.32 -11.66 -11.14
C ILE A 115 -9.49 -13.17 -11.02
N SER A 116 -9.31 -13.87 -12.14
CA SER A 116 -9.26 -15.31 -12.19
C SER A 116 -8.17 -15.75 -13.16
N PRO A 117 -7.67 -16.98 -13.03
CA PRO A 117 -6.64 -17.46 -13.95
C PRO A 117 -7.14 -17.41 -15.39
N ALA A 118 -6.29 -16.94 -16.29
CA ALA A 118 -6.58 -16.97 -17.71
C ALA A 118 -6.41 -18.39 -18.24
N GLN A 119 -7.30 -18.76 -19.15
CA GLN A 119 -7.25 -20.08 -19.77
C GLN A 119 -6.36 -20.08 -21.00
#